data_20e594e8a3595157016f06f03fffe369
#
_entry.id   20e594e8a3595157016f06f03fffe369
#
_cell.length_a   1.000
_cell.length_b   1.000
_cell.length_c   1.000
_cell.angle_alpha   90.00
_cell.angle_beta   90.00
_cell.angle_gamma   90.00
#
_symmetry.space_group_name_H-M   'P 1'
#
loop_
_entity.id
_entity.type
_entity.pdbx_description
1 polymer ?
#
loop_
_entity_poly.entity_id
_entity_poly.type
_entity_poly.pdbx_seq_one_letter_code
_entity_poly.pdbx_strand_id
1 'polypeptide(L)'
;MWKHLNDYQIILGSQSPRRVELLRGLDLSFEQIRLEGVDESYPTDLPLEEIPLYIARVKAEAYRPLLGERTLLITADTLVFIGDKVLGKPRDAAEAKAMLRELSGQKHTVTTGVVLMTAERSVAFSDTATVEFLPLADEEIDYYVTRYQPLDKAGAYGIQEWIGYRAIRRIEGSFYTVMGLPVHLVGEQLMSIFHTNTSNR
;
A
#
# COMPACT_ATOMS: atom_id res chain seq x y z
N MET A 1 15.49 -7.90 -16.89
CA MET A 1 14.26 -7.20 -17.27
C MET A 1 14.45 -5.67 -17.15
N TRP A 2 14.92 -5.17 -16.05
CA TRP A 2 15.00 -3.74 -15.67
C TRP A 2 16.26 -3.01 -16.14
N LYS A 3 16.81 -3.31 -17.33
CA LYS A 3 18.08 -2.71 -17.82
C LYS A 3 18.08 -1.18 -17.86
N HIS A 4 16.93 -0.56 -18.15
CA HIS A 4 16.75 0.90 -18.19
C HIS A 4 16.77 1.55 -16.82
N LEU A 5 16.65 0.76 -15.73
CA LEU A 5 16.73 1.22 -14.35
C LEU A 5 18.12 1.00 -13.73
N ASN A 6 19.06 0.35 -14.43
CA ASN A 6 20.38 0.02 -13.86
C ASN A 6 21.19 1.24 -13.40
N ASP A 7 20.94 2.39 -14.04
CA ASP A 7 21.61 3.65 -13.69
C ASP A 7 20.86 4.46 -12.62
N TYR A 8 19.71 3.97 -12.14
CA TYR A 8 18.91 4.65 -11.14
C TYR A 8 19.13 4.06 -9.74
N GLN A 9 19.30 4.95 -8.75
CA GLN A 9 19.11 4.60 -7.35
C GLN A 9 17.61 4.54 -7.07
N ILE A 10 17.10 3.35 -6.81
CA ILE A 10 15.68 3.18 -6.46
C ILE A 10 15.53 3.29 -4.95
N ILE A 11 14.65 4.16 -4.50
CA ILE A 11 14.32 4.39 -3.09
C ILE A 11 12.87 3.96 -2.84
N LEU A 12 12.67 3.08 -1.87
CA LEU A 12 11.36 2.80 -1.31
C LEU A 12 11.14 3.66 -0.07
N GLY A 13 10.31 4.70 -0.19
CA GLY A 13 9.90 5.59 0.89
C GLY A 13 8.78 4.98 1.73
N SER A 14 9.05 3.86 2.41
CA SER A 14 8.07 3.15 3.21
C SER A 14 8.74 2.33 4.31
N GLN A 15 8.07 2.20 5.47
CA GLN A 15 8.49 1.32 6.56
C GLN A 15 7.85 -0.07 6.49
N SER A 16 6.90 -0.28 5.59
CA SER A 16 6.13 -1.51 5.50
C SER A 16 7.01 -2.69 5.03
N PRO A 17 7.21 -3.73 5.84
CA PRO A 17 7.96 -4.92 5.43
C PRO A 17 7.28 -5.66 4.26
N ARG A 18 5.95 -5.55 4.16
CA ARG A 18 5.17 -6.13 3.05
C ARG A 18 5.51 -5.46 1.71
N ARG A 19 5.65 -4.13 1.70
CA ARG A 19 6.06 -3.40 0.49
C ARG A 19 7.48 -3.73 0.07
N VAL A 20 8.37 -3.93 1.04
CA VAL A 20 9.74 -4.42 0.79
C VAL A 20 9.71 -5.78 0.13
N GLU A 21 8.93 -6.73 0.67
CA GLU A 21 8.76 -8.07 0.12
C GLU A 21 8.20 -8.02 -1.31
N LEU A 22 7.13 -7.25 -1.52
CA LEU A 22 6.47 -7.11 -2.82
C LEU A 22 7.40 -6.49 -3.88
N LEU A 23 8.13 -5.45 -3.52
CA LEU A 23 9.04 -4.80 -4.47
C LEU A 23 10.25 -5.68 -4.81
N ARG A 24 10.74 -6.49 -3.85
CA ARG A 24 11.75 -7.54 -4.10
C ARG A 24 11.24 -8.60 -5.07
N GLY A 25 9.95 -8.93 -5.00
CA GLY A 25 9.30 -9.87 -5.92
C GLY A 25 9.30 -9.44 -7.38
N LEU A 26 9.59 -8.16 -7.67
CA LEU A 26 9.84 -7.64 -9.01
C LEU A 26 11.31 -7.75 -9.45
N ASP A 27 12.19 -8.39 -8.67
CA ASP A 27 13.63 -8.49 -8.92
C ASP A 27 14.31 -7.09 -9.04
N LEU A 28 13.81 -6.11 -8.28
CA LEU A 28 14.39 -4.78 -8.20
C LEU A 28 15.35 -4.67 -7.02
N SER A 29 16.50 -4.05 -7.27
CA SER A 29 17.42 -3.61 -6.21
C SER A 29 17.02 -2.20 -5.79
N PHE A 30 16.78 -1.97 -4.50
CA PHE A 30 16.36 -0.68 -3.97
C PHE A 30 16.89 -0.48 -2.55
N GLU A 31 16.94 0.77 -2.14
CA GLU A 31 17.20 1.20 -0.78
C GLU A 31 15.89 1.55 -0.08
N GLN A 32 15.72 1.11 1.16
CA GLN A 32 14.59 1.52 2.00
C GLN A 32 15.01 2.73 2.83
N ILE A 33 14.34 3.86 2.63
CA ILE A 33 14.57 5.08 3.41
C ILE A 33 13.28 5.43 4.16
N ARG A 34 13.45 5.74 5.45
CA ARG A 34 12.38 6.22 6.32
C ARG A 34 12.55 7.71 6.58
N LEU A 35 11.53 8.51 6.33
CA LEU A 35 11.38 9.84 6.90
C LEU A 35 10.41 9.80 8.07
N GLU A 36 10.77 10.50 9.14
CA GLU A 36 9.90 10.71 10.30
C GLU A 36 9.19 12.06 10.22
N GLY A 37 8.04 12.17 10.89
CA GLY A 37 7.33 13.44 11.01
C GLY A 37 6.61 13.91 9.74
N VAL A 38 6.39 13.03 8.76
CA VAL A 38 5.53 13.36 7.62
C VAL A 38 4.09 13.43 8.13
N ASP A 39 3.45 14.59 7.92
CA ASP A 39 2.04 14.77 8.25
C ASP A 39 1.17 14.06 7.20
N GLU A 40 0.58 12.95 7.58
CA GLU A 40 -0.30 12.13 6.75
C GLU A 40 -1.78 12.56 6.84
N SER A 41 -2.08 13.73 7.40
CA SER A 41 -3.42 14.28 7.42
C SER A 41 -3.93 14.57 6.00
N TYR A 42 -5.24 14.47 5.82
CA TYR A 42 -5.90 14.70 4.54
C TYR A 42 -7.17 15.56 4.71
N PRO A 43 -7.61 16.28 3.66
CA PRO A 43 -8.83 17.08 3.69
C PRO A 43 -10.06 16.20 3.99
N THR A 44 -10.96 16.70 4.81
CA THR A 44 -12.16 15.95 5.24
C THR A 44 -13.23 15.80 4.16
N ASP A 45 -13.13 16.58 3.10
CA ASP A 45 -14.01 16.57 1.92
C ASP A 45 -13.45 15.74 0.75
N LEU A 46 -12.27 15.11 0.95
CA LEU A 46 -11.68 14.25 -0.08
C LEU A 46 -12.49 12.96 -0.21
N PRO A 47 -12.82 12.51 -1.45
CA PRO A 47 -13.41 11.20 -1.68
C PRO A 47 -12.58 10.09 -1.06
N LEU A 48 -13.25 9.12 -0.42
CA LEU A 48 -12.55 8.07 0.37
C LEU A 48 -11.52 7.31 -0.46
N GLU A 49 -11.84 6.97 -1.70
CA GLU A 49 -10.98 6.24 -2.62
C GLU A 49 -9.73 7.02 -3.06
N GLU A 50 -9.75 8.35 -2.92
CA GLU A 50 -8.62 9.22 -3.26
C GLU A 50 -7.64 9.41 -2.09
N ILE A 51 -8.06 9.12 -0.85
CA ILE A 51 -7.24 9.35 0.35
C ILE A 51 -5.89 8.62 0.28
N PRO A 52 -5.80 7.32 -0.09
CA PRO A 52 -4.50 6.63 -0.15
C PRO A 52 -3.54 7.25 -1.15
N LEU A 53 -4.05 7.69 -2.30
CA LEU A 53 -3.22 8.36 -3.31
C LEU A 53 -2.76 9.73 -2.85
N TYR A 54 -3.63 10.48 -2.18
CA TYR A 54 -3.27 11.77 -1.57
C TYR A 54 -2.13 11.60 -0.55
N ILE A 55 -2.26 10.66 0.39
CA ILE A 55 -1.21 10.39 1.39
C ILE A 55 0.09 9.92 0.72
N ALA A 56 0.00 9.07 -0.31
CA ALA A 56 1.18 8.65 -1.08
C ALA A 56 1.90 9.84 -1.74
N ARG A 57 1.15 10.85 -2.25
CA ARG A 57 1.70 12.09 -2.80
C ARG A 57 2.37 12.95 -1.72
N VAL A 58 1.72 13.14 -0.57
CA VAL A 58 2.29 13.85 0.57
C VAL A 58 3.63 13.23 0.99
N LYS A 59 3.66 11.89 1.09
CA LYS A 59 4.90 11.17 1.34
C LYS A 59 5.95 11.46 0.27
N ALA A 60 5.60 11.35 -1.02
CA ALA A 60 6.55 11.57 -2.12
C ALA A 60 7.16 12.97 -2.09
N GLU A 61 6.35 14.01 -1.82
CA GLU A 61 6.84 15.39 -1.70
C GLU A 61 7.82 15.57 -0.54
N ALA A 62 7.59 14.89 0.59
CA ALA A 62 8.53 14.94 1.72
C ALA A 62 9.92 14.37 1.37
N TYR A 63 9.98 13.40 0.45
CA TYR A 63 11.25 12.84 -0.05
C TYR A 63 11.88 13.65 -1.18
N ARG A 64 11.18 14.62 -1.77
CA ARG A 64 11.68 15.41 -2.91
C ARG A 64 13.09 15.98 -2.72
N PRO A 65 13.48 16.51 -1.53
CA PRO A 65 14.84 17.01 -1.32
C PRO A 65 15.95 15.96 -1.43
N LEU A 66 15.61 14.67 -1.39
CA LEU A 66 16.56 13.57 -1.47
C LEU A 66 16.75 13.06 -2.92
N LEU A 67 15.98 13.60 -3.89
CA LEU A 67 16.02 13.14 -5.27
C LEU A 67 17.19 13.78 -6.03
N GLY A 68 18.18 12.96 -6.40
CA GLY A 68 19.20 13.32 -7.38
C GLY A 68 18.73 13.05 -8.82
N GLU A 69 19.58 13.40 -9.80
CA GLU A 69 19.27 13.25 -11.24
C GLU A 69 18.88 11.82 -11.64
N ARG A 70 19.45 10.81 -10.98
CA ARG A 70 19.22 9.39 -11.25
C ARG A 70 18.60 8.68 -10.03
N THR A 71 17.69 9.33 -9.38
CA THR A 71 16.92 8.75 -8.26
C THR A 71 15.49 8.50 -8.69
N LEU A 72 14.99 7.30 -8.42
CA LEU A 72 13.60 6.91 -8.56
C LEU A 72 13.02 6.58 -7.18
N LEU A 73 12.11 7.39 -6.71
CA LEU A 73 11.38 7.19 -5.46
C LEU A 73 10.08 6.41 -5.73
N ILE A 74 9.75 5.50 -4.83
CA ILE A 74 8.47 4.80 -4.76
C ILE A 74 7.88 5.05 -3.38
N THR A 75 6.71 5.70 -3.32
CA THR A 75 5.90 5.81 -2.10
C THR A 75 4.54 5.18 -2.30
N ALA A 76 3.92 4.73 -1.23
CA ALA A 76 2.57 4.18 -1.26
C ALA A 76 1.85 4.40 0.07
N ASP A 77 0.53 4.39 0.00
CA ASP A 77 -0.34 4.30 1.17
C ASP A 77 -1.51 3.36 0.90
N THR A 78 -2.04 2.74 1.97
CA THR A 78 -3.11 1.72 1.87
C THR A 78 -4.12 1.94 2.97
N LEU A 79 -5.40 2.02 2.59
CA LEU A 79 -6.51 2.10 3.51
C LEU A 79 -7.56 1.04 3.21
N VAL A 80 -8.28 0.67 4.25
CA VAL A 80 -9.41 -0.27 4.20
C VAL A 80 -10.69 0.53 4.44
N PHE A 81 -11.73 0.23 3.66
CA PHE A 81 -13.03 0.90 3.74
C PHE A 81 -14.14 -0.13 3.89
N ILE A 82 -15.06 0.13 4.83
CA ILE A 82 -16.31 -0.61 4.96
C ILE A 82 -17.47 0.39 4.95
N GLY A 83 -18.31 0.34 3.89
CA GLY A 83 -19.23 1.43 3.60
C GLY A 83 -18.48 2.76 3.50
N ASP A 84 -18.94 3.78 4.22
CA ASP A 84 -18.33 5.11 4.24
C ASP A 84 -17.29 5.28 5.37
N LYS A 85 -16.87 4.18 6.00
CA LYS A 85 -15.92 4.22 7.11
C LYS A 85 -14.52 3.82 6.68
N VAL A 86 -13.54 4.63 7.09
CA VAL A 86 -12.11 4.34 6.94
C VAL A 86 -11.64 3.52 8.14
N LEU A 87 -11.02 2.37 7.88
CA LEU A 87 -10.33 1.57 8.87
C LEU A 87 -8.83 1.70 8.67
N GLY A 88 -8.22 2.64 9.40
CA GLY A 88 -6.77 2.82 9.45
C GLY A 88 -6.07 1.75 10.29
N LYS A 89 -4.87 2.07 10.76
CA LYS A 89 -4.14 1.21 11.70
C LYS A 89 -4.78 1.30 13.08
N PRO A 90 -5.04 0.17 13.76
CA PRO A 90 -5.59 0.18 15.12
C PRO A 90 -4.54 0.73 16.11
N ARG A 91 -4.99 1.48 17.10
CA ARG A 91 -4.15 2.04 18.16
C ARG A 91 -3.68 0.99 19.16
N ASP A 92 -4.51 -0.03 19.35
CA ASP A 92 -4.28 -1.11 20.31
C ASP A 92 -5.00 -2.41 19.91
N ALA A 93 -4.82 -3.45 20.72
CA ALA A 93 -5.42 -4.75 20.49
C ALA A 93 -6.97 -4.71 20.61
N ALA A 94 -7.54 -3.84 21.43
CA ALA A 94 -8.98 -3.74 21.57
C ALA A 94 -9.61 -3.15 20.31
N GLU A 95 -9.01 -2.11 19.74
CA GLU A 95 -9.44 -1.53 18.47
C GLU A 95 -9.23 -2.50 17.30
N ALA A 96 -8.12 -3.26 17.29
CA ALA A 96 -7.88 -4.31 16.30
C ALA A 96 -9.00 -5.36 16.30
N LYS A 97 -9.40 -5.84 17.47
CA LYS A 97 -10.53 -6.78 17.63
C LYS A 97 -11.85 -6.16 17.17
N ALA A 98 -12.10 -4.89 17.49
CA ALA A 98 -13.30 -4.19 17.05
C ALA A 98 -13.38 -4.07 15.53
N MET A 99 -12.26 -3.71 14.86
CA MET A 99 -12.18 -3.65 13.40
C MET A 99 -12.45 -5.02 12.77
N LEU A 100 -11.86 -6.10 13.30
CA LEU A 100 -12.08 -7.44 12.77
C LEU A 100 -13.53 -7.94 12.96
N ARG A 101 -14.19 -7.59 14.07
CA ARG A 101 -15.63 -7.86 14.24
C ARG A 101 -16.47 -7.12 13.20
N GLU A 102 -16.11 -5.88 12.89
CA GLU A 102 -16.80 -5.09 11.87
C GLU A 102 -16.63 -5.68 10.46
N LEU A 103 -15.45 -6.21 10.15
CA LEU A 103 -15.16 -6.86 8.88
C LEU A 103 -15.74 -8.28 8.76
N SER A 104 -16.01 -8.94 9.89
CA SER A 104 -16.50 -10.33 9.95
C SER A 104 -17.78 -10.53 9.16
N GLY A 105 -17.78 -11.44 8.19
CA GLY A 105 -18.91 -11.75 7.34
C GLY A 105 -19.30 -10.65 6.34
N GLN A 106 -18.45 -9.62 6.16
CA GLN A 106 -18.75 -8.46 5.32
C GLN A 106 -17.85 -8.39 4.09
N LYS A 107 -18.29 -7.59 3.12
CA LYS A 107 -17.45 -7.10 2.02
C LYS A 107 -16.87 -5.75 2.39
N HIS A 108 -15.62 -5.56 2.07
CA HIS A 108 -14.93 -4.28 2.26
C HIS A 108 -13.99 -4.03 1.08
N THR A 109 -13.55 -2.81 0.91
CA THR A 109 -12.59 -2.43 -0.13
C THR A 109 -11.24 -2.06 0.49
N VAL A 110 -10.19 -2.36 -0.26
CA VAL A 110 -8.82 -1.97 0.07
C VAL A 110 -8.26 -1.21 -1.12
N THR A 111 -7.88 0.04 -0.90
CA THR A 111 -7.27 0.88 -1.92
C THR A 111 -5.83 1.18 -1.56
N THR A 112 -4.93 1.00 -2.52
CA THR A 112 -3.53 1.38 -2.41
C THR A 112 -3.21 2.44 -3.46
N GLY A 113 -2.80 3.63 -3.00
CA GLY A 113 -2.23 4.69 -3.81
C GLY A 113 -0.72 4.55 -3.89
N VAL A 114 -0.15 4.84 -5.07
CA VAL A 114 1.29 4.75 -5.34
C VAL A 114 1.76 5.98 -6.09
N VAL A 115 2.94 6.46 -5.76
CA VAL A 115 3.66 7.49 -6.52
C VAL A 115 5.04 6.98 -6.89
N LEU A 116 5.37 7.09 -8.17
CA LEU A 116 6.73 6.94 -8.71
C LEU A 116 7.23 8.34 -9.06
N MET A 117 8.36 8.75 -8.51
CA MET A 117 8.86 10.12 -8.67
C MET A 117 10.36 10.13 -8.96
N THR A 118 10.76 10.90 -9.98
CA THR A 118 12.15 11.33 -10.20
C THR A 118 12.25 12.84 -9.98
N ALA A 119 13.43 13.43 -10.10
CA ALA A 119 13.60 14.87 -10.01
C ALA A 119 12.73 15.64 -11.05
N GLU A 120 12.50 15.02 -12.23
CA GLU A 120 11.83 15.66 -13.38
C GLU A 120 10.37 15.24 -13.58
N ARG A 121 10.00 14.04 -13.14
CA ARG A 121 8.71 13.40 -13.47
C ARG A 121 8.08 12.75 -12.26
N SER A 122 6.76 12.70 -12.27
CA SER A 122 5.97 11.97 -11.28
C SER A 122 4.80 11.28 -11.97
N VAL A 123 4.60 10.01 -11.63
CA VAL A 123 3.41 9.24 -12.01
C VAL A 123 2.72 8.79 -10.74
N ALA A 124 1.42 9.01 -10.65
CA ALA A 124 0.62 8.67 -9.47
C ALA A 124 -0.62 7.91 -9.92
N PHE A 125 -0.89 6.79 -9.26
CA PHE A 125 -2.01 5.91 -9.57
C PHE A 125 -2.50 5.20 -8.31
N SER A 126 -3.70 4.67 -8.36
CA SER A 126 -4.27 3.82 -7.31
C SER A 126 -4.85 2.55 -7.89
N ASP A 127 -4.93 1.53 -7.06
CA ASP A 127 -5.62 0.28 -7.34
C ASP A 127 -6.50 -0.12 -6.17
N THR A 128 -7.66 -0.70 -6.48
CA THR A 128 -8.66 -1.09 -5.48
C THR A 128 -9.04 -2.55 -5.66
N ALA A 129 -9.11 -3.26 -4.54
CA ALA A 129 -9.62 -4.62 -4.48
C ALA A 129 -10.76 -4.73 -3.47
N THR A 130 -11.77 -5.54 -3.79
CA THR A 130 -12.83 -5.91 -2.86
C THR A 130 -12.50 -7.25 -2.22
N VAL A 131 -12.62 -7.31 -0.90
CA VAL A 131 -12.39 -8.52 -0.10
C VAL A 131 -13.68 -8.90 0.59
N GLU A 132 -14.03 -10.18 0.53
CA GLU A 132 -15.20 -10.75 1.24
C GLU A 132 -14.71 -11.67 2.35
N PHE A 133 -15.06 -11.33 3.60
CA PHE A 133 -14.76 -12.15 4.76
C PHE A 133 -15.89 -13.15 5.05
N LEU A 134 -15.49 -14.36 5.44
CA LEU A 134 -16.36 -15.28 6.16
C LEU A 134 -16.62 -14.76 7.58
N PRO A 135 -17.73 -15.17 8.23
CA PRO A 135 -17.92 -14.90 9.65
C PRO A 135 -16.75 -15.44 10.49
N LEU A 136 -16.28 -14.64 11.42
CA LEU A 136 -15.25 -14.95 12.41
C LEU A 136 -15.88 -15.08 13.80
N ALA A 137 -15.51 -16.12 14.54
CA ALA A 137 -15.83 -16.22 15.97
C ALA A 137 -14.92 -15.30 16.78
N ASP A 138 -15.36 -14.89 17.98
CA ASP A 138 -14.54 -14.05 18.87
C ASP A 138 -13.23 -14.71 19.27
N GLU A 139 -13.21 -16.03 19.46
CA GLU A 139 -12.00 -16.80 19.76
C GLU A 139 -10.97 -16.75 18.59
N GLU A 140 -11.44 -16.73 17.37
CA GLU A 140 -10.58 -16.61 16.17
C GLU A 140 -9.96 -15.22 16.07
N ILE A 141 -10.76 -14.18 16.35
CA ILE A 141 -10.31 -12.80 16.42
C ILE A 141 -9.28 -12.62 17.53
N ASP A 142 -9.56 -13.17 18.72
CA ASP A 142 -8.65 -13.13 19.87
C ASP A 142 -7.33 -13.84 19.60
N TYR A 143 -7.40 -15.03 18.99
CA TYR A 143 -6.22 -15.79 18.58
C TYR A 143 -5.36 -14.96 17.60
N TYR A 144 -5.98 -14.41 16.55
CA TYR A 144 -5.24 -13.69 15.53
C TYR A 144 -4.59 -12.42 16.11
N VAL A 145 -5.34 -11.59 16.83
CA VAL A 145 -4.80 -10.33 17.39
C VAL A 145 -3.69 -10.61 18.40
N THR A 146 -3.85 -11.64 19.26
CA THR A 146 -2.84 -11.97 20.27
C THR A 146 -1.54 -12.48 19.64
N ARG A 147 -1.65 -13.32 18.60
CA ARG A 147 -0.47 -13.97 18.00
C ARG A 147 0.23 -13.11 16.97
N TYR A 148 -0.52 -12.37 16.15
CA TYR A 148 0.02 -11.64 14.99
C TYR A 148 0.18 -10.14 15.23
N GLN A 149 -0.45 -9.59 16.28
CA GLN A 149 -0.34 -8.18 16.68
C GLN A 149 -0.46 -7.22 15.49
N PRO A 150 -1.59 -7.20 14.75
CA PRO A 150 -1.73 -6.52 13.47
C PRO A 150 -1.85 -4.98 13.60
N LEU A 151 -1.12 -4.37 14.53
CA LEU A 151 -1.22 -2.93 14.84
C LEU A 151 -0.59 -2.04 13.76
N ASP A 152 0.23 -2.61 12.88
CA ASP A 152 0.86 -1.93 11.76
C ASP A 152 0.02 -1.96 10.46
N LYS A 153 -1.20 -2.54 10.51
CA LYS A 153 -2.00 -2.85 9.32
C LYS A 153 -3.34 -2.10 9.33
N ALA A 154 -3.67 -1.45 8.19
CA ALA A 154 -5.01 -0.91 7.98
C ALA A 154 -6.07 -2.02 8.06
N GLY A 155 -7.20 -1.77 8.74
CA GLY A 155 -8.24 -2.77 8.98
C GLY A 155 -7.82 -3.90 9.92
N ALA A 156 -6.67 -3.79 10.58
CA ALA A 156 -6.15 -4.76 11.55
C ALA A 156 -5.94 -6.18 11.00
N TYR A 157 -5.63 -6.35 9.70
CA TYR A 157 -5.32 -7.69 9.17
C TYR A 157 -4.25 -7.68 8.08
N GLY A 158 -3.56 -8.80 7.94
CA GLY A 158 -2.66 -9.09 6.81
C GLY A 158 -3.20 -10.24 5.97
N ILE A 159 -3.47 -9.98 4.69
CA ILE A 159 -4.05 -10.98 3.78
C ILE A 159 -3.18 -12.23 3.62
N GLN A 160 -1.86 -12.08 3.75
CA GLN A 160 -0.87 -13.17 3.67
C GLN A 160 -0.70 -13.95 4.98
N GLU A 161 -1.37 -13.54 6.07
CA GLU A 161 -1.30 -14.16 7.38
C GLU A 161 -2.42 -15.18 7.60
N TRP A 162 -2.44 -15.83 8.76
CA TRP A 162 -3.43 -16.85 9.11
C TRP A 162 -4.88 -16.43 8.82
N ILE A 163 -5.23 -15.17 9.11
CA ILE A 163 -6.58 -14.66 8.89
C ILE A 163 -6.96 -14.65 7.40
N GLY A 164 -5.99 -14.45 6.50
CA GLY A 164 -6.22 -14.55 5.06
C GLY A 164 -6.61 -15.97 4.65
N TYR A 165 -5.94 -16.99 5.19
CA TYR A 165 -6.27 -18.39 4.94
C TYR A 165 -7.62 -18.79 5.53
N ARG A 166 -7.97 -18.25 6.72
CA ARG A 166 -9.16 -18.64 7.47
C ARG A 166 -10.42 -17.89 7.05
N ALA A 167 -10.31 -16.58 6.79
CA ALA A 167 -11.45 -15.69 6.71
C ALA A 167 -11.78 -15.21 5.29
N ILE A 168 -10.83 -15.22 4.35
CA ILE A 168 -11.10 -14.66 3.02
C ILE A 168 -11.81 -15.68 2.16
N ARG A 169 -13.07 -15.34 1.80
CA ARG A 169 -13.90 -16.12 0.88
C ARG A 169 -13.61 -15.77 -0.57
N ARG A 170 -13.44 -14.49 -0.87
CA ARG A 170 -13.26 -13.97 -2.22
C ARG A 170 -12.45 -12.69 -2.22
N ILE A 171 -11.66 -12.52 -3.26
CA ILE A 171 -11.00 -11.27 -3.62
C ILE A 171 -11.43 -10.95 -5.05
N GLU A 172 -11.84 -9.70 -5.30
CA GLU A 172 -12.04 -9.14 -6.63
C GLU A 172 -11.06 -7.98 -6.80
N GLY A 173 -10.10 -8.15 -7.71
CA GLY A 173 -8.93 -7.29 -7.85
C GLY A 173 -7.63 -8.00 -7.49
N SER A 174 -6.57 -7.24 -7.24
CA SER A 174 -5.24 -7.78 -6.97
C SER A 174 -5.03 -8.11 -5.50
N PHE A 175 -4.58 -9.35 -5.22
CA PHE A 175 -4.09 -9.75 -3.89
C PHE A 175 -2.98 -8.81 -3.39
N TYR A 176 -2.10 -8.38 -4.28
CA TYR A 176 -0.97 -7.52 -3.93
C TYR A 176 -1.39 -6.10 -3.58
N THR A 177 -2.50 -5.61 -4.11
CA THR A 177 -3.13 -4.34 -3.70
C THR A 177 -3.60 -4.41 -2.26
N VAL A 178 -4.24 -5.51 -1.86
CA VAL A 178 -4.65 -5.74 -0.48
C VAL A 178 -3.44 -5.88 0.45
N MET A 179 -2.35 -6.49 -0.02
CA MET A 179 -1.10 -6.60 0.73
C MET A 179 -0.37 -5.26 0.88
N GLY A 180 -0.65 -4.27 0.00
CA GLY A 180 -0.21 -2.89 0.17
C GLY A 180 0.67 -2.30 -0.92
N LEU A 181 0.84 -2.99 -2.06
CA LEU A 181 1.54 -2.47 -3.24
C LEU A 181 1.05 -3.20 -4.51
N PRO A 182 0.33 -2.55 -5.44
CA PRO A 182 -0.12 -3.15 -6.70
C PRO A 182 1.05 -3.34 -7.66
N VAL A 183 1.87 -4.37 -7.43
CA VAL A 183 3.14 -4.60 -8.15
C VAL A 183 2.97 -4.77 -9.66
N HIS A 184 1.83 -5.25 -10.13
CA HIS A 184 1.51 -5.32 -11.56
C HIS A 184 1.49 -3.92 -12.19
N LEU A 185 0.79 -2.94 -11.57
CA LEU A 185 0.78 -1.55 -12.04
C LEU A 185 2.13 -0.86 -11.83
N VAL A 186 2.80 -1.13 -10.70
CA VAL A 186 4.17 -0.63 -10.48
C VAL A 186 5.07 -1.09 -11.62
N GLY A 187 5.02 -2.37 -11.99
CA GLY A 187 5.79 -2.91 -13.12
C GLY A 187 5.48 -2.23 -14.45
N GLU A 188 4.20 -2.03 -14.77
CA GLU A 188 3.76 -1.29 -15.97
C GLU A 188 4.31 0.14 -15.99
N GLN A 189 4.15 0.87 -14.90
CA GLN A 189 4.57 2.26 -14.81
C GLN A 189 6.10 2.40 -14.85
N LEU A 190 6.84 1.48 -14.25
CA LEU A 190 8.29 1.43 -14.35
C LEU A 190 8.77 1.22 -15.79
N MET A 191 8.04 0.45 -16.59
CA MET A 191 8.35 0.29 -18.02
C MET A 191 8.04 1.54 -18.83
N SER A 192 6.98 2.29 -18.47
CA SER A 192 6.50 3.46 -19.24
C SER A 192 7.23 4.74 -18.89
N ILE A 193 7.59 4.98 -17.63
CA ILE A 193 8.12 6.26 -17.14
C ILE A 193 9.40 6.69 -17.88
N PHE A 194 10.14 5.73 -18.46
CA PHE A 194 11.38 5.96 -19.21
C PHE A 194 11.26 5.80 -20.73
N HIS A 195 10.09 5.33 -21.25
CA HIS A 195 9.91 5.06 -22.69
C HIS A 195 9.42 6.26 -23.50
N THR A 196 9.09 7.40 -22.89
CA THR A 196 8.56 8.57 -23.61
C THR A 196 9.58 9.42 -24.36
N ASN A 197 10.85 8.98 -24.48
CA ASN A 197 11.92 9.76 -25.14
C ASN A 197 12.36 9.24 -26.54
N THR A 198 11.65 8.28 -27.17
CA THR A 198 12.09 7.75 -28.48
C THR A 198 11.25 8.20 -29.68
N SER A 199 10.35 9.16 -29.52
CA SER A 199 9.45 9.58 -30.63
C SER A 199 9.67 11.02 -31.13
N ASN A 200 10.85 11.60 -30.94
CA ASN A 200 11.20 12.88 -31.60
C ASN A 200 12.70 12.87 -31.97
N ARG A 201 13.02 12.17 -33.06
CA ARG A 201 14.18 12.43 -33.93
C ARG A 201 13.81 12.12 -35.38
#